data_e1d672fbf1906f559f0b583697b82e84
#
_entry.id   e1d672fbf1906f559f0b583697b82e84
#
_cell.length_a   1.000
_cell.length_b   1.000
_cell.length_c   1.000
_cell.angle_alpha   90.00
_cell.angle_beta   90.00
_cell.angle_gamma   90.00
#
_symmetry.space_group_name_H-M   'P 1'
#
loop_
_entity.id
_entity.type
_entity.pdbx_description
1 polymer ?
#
loop_
_entity_poly.entity_id
_entity_poly.type
_entity_poly.pdbx_seq_one_letter_code
_entity_poly.pdbx_strand_id
1 'polypeptide(L)' 'MKKKFKLQDLDCANCAAKMEEAIKKIEGGSDATVSFMTQKMTIEADDSRFDEIMKEVVSACKKVEPDCIIQL' A
#
# COMPACT_ATOMS: atom_id res chain seq x y z
N MET A 1 -11.51 -0.22 9.03
CA MET A 1 -11.72 0.73 7.92
C MET A 1 -11.00 0.21 6.69
N LYS A 2 -11.62 0.32 5.54
CA LYS A 2 -11.09 -0.17 4.28
C LYS A 2 -11.16 0.93 3.23
N LYS A 3 -10.02 1.27 2.64
CA LYS A 3 -9.96 2.29 1.59
C LYS A 3 -9.18 1.80 0.39
N LYS A 4 -9.57 2.28 -0.78
CA LYS A 4 -8.90 2.00 -2.04
C LYS A 4 -8.17 3.25 -2.51
N PHE A 5 -6.97 3.06 -3.02
CA PHE A 5 -6.14 4.14 -3.54
C PHE A 5 -5.69 3.80 -4.94
N LYS A 6 -5.59 4.80 -5.80
CA LYS A 6 -5.01 4.62 -7.12
C LYS A 6 -3.49 4.71 -7.03
N LEU A 7 -2.83 3.88 -7.82
CA LEU A 7 -1.38 3.90 -7.94
C LEU A 7 -1.01 4.44 -9.31
N GLN A 8 0.13 5.09 -9.39
CA GLN A 8 0.66 5.63 -10.64
C GLN A 8 2.07 5.11 -10.85
N ASP A 9 2.37 4.74 -12.09
CA ASP A 9 3.71 4.24 -12.47
C ASP A 9 4.10 2.92 -11.81
N LEU A 10 3.12 2.08 -11.51
CA LEU A 10 3.39 0.73 -11.03
C LEU A 10 3.48 -0.21 -12.24
N ASP A 11 4.69 -0.48 -12.70
CA ASP A 11 4.95 -1.22 -13.92
C ASP A 11 5.37 -2.66 -13.70
N CYS A 12 5.50 -3.10 -12.47
CA CYS A 12 6.13 -4.37 -12.16
C CYS A 12 5.28 -5.20 -11.21
N ALA A 13 4.90 -6.40 -11.63
CA ALA A 13 4.12 -7.31 -10.79
C ALA A 13 4.90 -7.72 -9.53
N ASN A 14 6.22 -7.91 -9.65
CA ASN A 14 7.05 -8.22 -8.49
C ASN A 14 7.09 -7.07 -7.49
N CYS A 15 7.11 -5.84 -7.98
CA CYS A 15 7.08 -4.67 -7.14
C CYS A 15 5.76 -4.58 -6.36
N ALA A 16 4.66 -4.89 -7.02
CA ALA A 16 3.35 -4.92 -6.37
C ALA A 16 3.32 -5.95 -5.24
N ALA A 17 3.85 -7.14 -5.49
CA ALA A 17 3.94 -8.19 -4.48
C ALA A 17 4.81 -7.78 -3.30
N LYS A 18 5.94 -7.13 -3.56
CA LYS A 18 6.83 -6.64 -2.51
C LYS A 18 6.18 -5.54 -1.69
N MET A 19 5.46 -4.64 -2.33
CA MET A 19 4.72 -3.58 -1.64
C MET A 19 3.66 -4.18 -0.71
N GLU A 20 2.90 -5.14 -1.21
CA GLU A 20 1.89 -5.83 -0.42
C GLU A 20 2.51 -6.52 0.81
N GLU A 21 3.62 -7.21 0.59
CA GLU A 21 4.34 -7.89 1.65
C GLU A 21 4.86 -6.91 2.71
N ALA A 22 5.43 -5.80 2.27
CA ALA A 22 5.93 -4.77 3.17
C ALA A 22 4.81 -4.16 4.01
N ILE A 23 3.64 -3.94 3.40
CA ILE A 23 2.49 -3.40 4.10
C ILE A 23 1.96 -4.39 5.15
N LYS A 24 1.94 -5.65 4.82
CA LYS A 24 1.48 -6.69 5.75
C LYS A 24 2.36 -6.84 6.98
N LYS A 25 3.60 -6.40 6.91
CA LYS A 25 4.53 -6.41 8.05
C LYS A 25 4.32 -5.25 9.01
N ILE A 26 3.51 -4.28 8.65
CA ILE A 26 3.22 -3.13 9.50
C ILE A 26 2.35 -3.57 10.68
N GLU A 27 2.76 -3.17 11.88
CA GLU A 27 2.00 -3.47 13.09
C GLU A 27 0.67 -2.72 13.07
N GLY A 28 -0.36 -3.34 13.63
CA GLY A 28 -1.68 -2.73 13.71
C GLY A 28 -2.76 -3.55 13.03
N GLY A 29 -2.43 -4.76 12.59
CA GLY A 29 -3.39 -5.67 12.02
C GLY A 29 -3.91 -5.28 10.66
N SER A 30 -3.15 -4.48 9.95
CA SER A 30 -3.55 -4.06 8.61
C SER A 30 -3.47 -5.21 7.62
N ASP A 31 -4.40 -5.22 6.70
CA ASP A 31 -4.35 -6.10 5.55
C ASP A 31 -4.28 -5.23 4.30
N ALA A 32 -3.66 -5.75 3.25
CA ALA A 32 -3.47 -4.99 2.04
C ALA A 32 -3.52 -5.86 0.81
N THR A 33 -4.10 -5.31 -0.24
CA THR A 33 -4.10 -5.93 -1.57
C THR A 33 -3.61 -4.89 -2.56
N VAL A 34 -2.58 -5.25 -3.32
CA VAL A 34 -2.06 -4.38 -4.37
C VAL A 34 -2.31 -5.06 -5.70
N SER A 35 -3.04 -4.38 -6.58
CA SER A 35 -3.33 -4.90 -7.92
C SER A 35 -2.49 -4.15 -8.95
N PHE A 36 -1.58 -4.88 -9.54
CA PHE A 36 -0.73 -4.37 -10.62
C PHE A 36 -1.55 -4.08 -11.88
N MET A 37 -2.51 -4.93 -12.18
CA MET A 37 -3.28 -4.79 -13.43
C MET A 37 -4.22 -3.59 -13.41
N THR A 38 -4.83 -3.31 -12.27
CA THR A 38 -5.75 -2.17 -12.15
C THR A 38 -5.07 -0.94 -11.60
N GLN A 39 -3.82 -1.06 -11.17
CA GLN A 39 -3.06 0.03 -10.54
C GLN A 39 -3.81 0.60 -9.34
N LYS A 40 -4.28 -0.29 -8.48
CA LYS A 40 -5.03 0.07 -7.28
C LYS A 40 -4.51 -0.68 -6.07
N MET A 41 -4.62 -0.04 -4.93
CA MET A 41 -4.24 -0.61 -3.65
C MET A 41 -5.41 -0.50 -2.68
N THR A 42 -5.69 -1.59 -1.97
CA THR A 42 -6.73 -1.61 -0.93
C THR A 42 -6.05 -1.82 0.41
N ILE A 43 -6.34 -0.94 1.36
CA ILE A 43 -5.79 -1.01 2.71
C ILE A 43 -6.92 -1.19 3.70
N GLU A 44 -6.78 -2.17 4.58
CA GLU A 44 -7.74 -2.42 5.67
C GLU A 44 -7.00 -2.34 7.00
N ALA A 45 -7.46 -1.45 7.87
CA ALA A 45 -6.86 -1.21 9.16
C ALA A 45 -7.87 -0.62 10.13
N ASP A 46 -7.53 -0.57 11.42
CA ASP A 46 -8.37 0.05 12.44
C ASP A 46 -8.57 1.53 12.18
N ASP A 47 -9.80 2.01 12.34
CA ASP A 47 -10.14 3.41 12.12
C ASP A 47 -9.30 4.35 12.98
N SER A 48 -9.08 3.96 14.23
CA SER A 48 -8.34 4.81 15.18
C SER A 48 -6.86 4.94 14.84
N ARG A 49 -6.32 4.01 14.05
CA ARG A 49 -4.90 3.99 13.69
C ARG A 49 -4.67 4.11 12.19
N PHE A 50 -5.72 4.33 11.43
CA PHE A 50 -5.64 4.31 9.99
C PHE A 50 -4.63 5.32 9.45
N ASP A 51 -4.64 6.54 9.97
CA ASP A 51 -3.73 7.58 9.54
C ASP A 51 -2.27 7.24 9.80
N GLU A 52 -1.98 6.67 10.97
CA GLU A 52 -0.63 6.23 11.32
C GLU A 52 -0.17 5.10 10.40
N ILE A 53 -1.06 4.13 10.17
CA ILE A 53 -0.77 3.00 9.31
C ILE A 53 -0.52 3.46 7.88
N MET A 54 -1.31 4.42 7.39
CA MET A 54 -1.11 4.96 6.06
C MET A 54 0.23 5.65 5.89
N LYS A 55 0.73 6.34 6.89
CA LYS A 55 2.07 6.93 6.83
C LYS A 55 3.13 5.87 6.66
N GLU A 56 3.01 4.76 7.37
CA GLU A 56 3.94 3.64 7.24
C GLU A 56 3.79 2.94 5.89
N VAL A 57 2.57 2.82 5.39
CA VAL A 57 2.29 2.24 4.08
C VAL A 57 2.98 3.05 2.99
N VAL A 58 2.82 4.36 2.99
CA VAL A 58 3.46 5.24 2.02
C VAL A 58 4.98 5.13 2.09
N SER A 59 5.52 5.12 3.30
CA SER A 59 6.96 4.98 3.51
C SER A 59 7.48 3.64 2.99
N ALA A 60 6.78 2.56 3.30
CA ALA A 60 7.16 1.21 2.86
C ALA A 60 7.11 1.10 1.33
N CYS A 61 6.08 1.64 0.71
CA CYS A 61 5.94 1.63 -0.74
C CYS A 61 7.04 2.42 -1.42
N LYS A 62 7.44 3.55 -0.86
CA LYS A 62 8.55 4.35 -1.39
C LYS A 62 9.88 3.62 -1.34
N LYS A 63 10.08 2.81 -0.32
CA LYS A 63 11.31 2.00 -0.21
C LYS A 63 11.37 0.90 -1.26
N VAL A 64 10.24 0.32 -1.57
CA VAL A 64 10.16 -0.76 -2.56
C VAL A 64 10.19 -0.21 -3.98
N GLU A 65 9.40 0.81 -4.24
CA GLU A 65 9.26 1.41 -5.56
C GLU A 65 9.16 2.93 -5.45
N PRO A 66 10.31 3.62 -5.48
CA PRO A 66 10.33 5.08 -5.32
C PRO A 66 9.57 5.84 -6.41
N ASP A 67 9.44 5.24 -7.60
CA ASP A 67 8.77 5.87 -8.72
C ASP A 67 7.26 5.72 -8.68
N CYS A 68 6.75 4.82 -7.85
CA CYS A 68 5.32 4.59 -7.73
C CYS A 68 4.68 5.67 -6.85
N ILE A 69 3.62 6.28 -7.37
CA ILE A 69 2.90 7.33 -6.65
C ILE A 69 1.57 6.78 -6.15
N ILE A 70 1.31 6.96 -4.87
CA ILE A 70 0.03 6.61 -4.27
C ILE A 70 -0.83 7.87 -4.25
N GLN A 71 -1.96 7.82 -4.91
CA GLN A 71 -2.91 8.94 -4.92
C GLN A 71 -3.81 8.85 -3.70
N LEU A 72 -3.59 9.73 -2.77
CA LEU A 72 -4.35 9.79 -1.52
C LEU A 72 -5.59 10.64 -1.62
#